data_ac465fc65d5a4a348a7ebc2bf73a7727
#
_entry.id   ac465fc65d5a4a348a7ebc2bf73a7727
#
_cell.length_a   1.000
_cell.length_b   1.000
_cell.length_c   1.000
_cell.angle_alpha   90.00
_cell.angle_beta   90.00
_cell.angle_gamma   90.00
#
_symmetry.space_group_name_H-M   'P 1'
#
loop_
_entity.id
_entity.type
_entity.pdbx_description
1 polymer ?
#
loop_
_entity_poly.entity_id
_entity_poly.type
_entity_poly.pdbx_seq_one_letter_code
_entity_poly.pdbx_strand_id
1 'polypeptide(L)'
;MSNGFAPGFASNWRYWERSKGPSMNGNRTFALLFIFFLAGSLFDTHAQDVGKTLAERLGFPRDAKLLIVHADDVGVTHSVNAATIKALDSGLVNSASIMVPCPWFPEIADYAKAHPDLDFGLHLTLTSERVYYRWGPVASKDKVSSLVDENGYFHHDWNAAPKINPHEVELELRAQIDRAYAMGVRPTHLDSHQYRLYENGKDLFEVVLRLAHEYKLPVFIARDWFADHPYLESSLTPADIVLDHTVTIAPAVPPEKWSEFYKTALKNLQPGVTEFVIHVAFADDEMKAATRERDTWGATWRQRDFDFFTSPEFRQLLQQQNIKLVTWRELARAVHQ
;
A
#
# COMPACT_ATOMS: atom_id res chain seq x y z
N MET A 1 -20.23 4.43 22.13
CA MET A 1 -20.39 5.36 20.99
C MET A 1 -19.78 4.65 19.80
N SER A 2 -20.60 4.29 18.82
CA SER A 2 -20.23 3.46 17.67
C SER A 2 -19.31 4.27 16.75
N ASN A 3 -18.06 3.85 16.61
CA ASN A 3 -17.13 4.42 15.66
C ASN A 3 -17.59 4.09 14.24
N GLY A 4 -18.10 5.10 13.52
CA GLY A 4 -18.47 4.96 12.13
C GLY A 4 -17.23 4.83 11.25
N PHE A 5 -16.85 3.59 10.92
CA PHE A 5 -16.12 3.31 9.71
C PHE A 5 -17.11 3.33 8.54
N ALA A 6 -16.79 4.05 7.50
CA ALA A 6 -17.55 3.98 6.27
C ALA A 6 -17.56 2.52 5.76
N PRO A 7 -18.68 2.02 5.24
CA PRO A 7 -18.84 0.61 4.84
C PRO A 7 -18.04 0.19 3.60
N GLY A 8 -17.16 1.03 3.06
CA GLY A 8 -16.46 0.80 1.79
C GLY A 8 -15.44 -0.33 1.78
N PHE A 9 -14.77 -0.63 2.89
CA PHE A 9 -13.74 -1.70 2.95
C PHE A 9 -14.24 -3.07 3.46
N ALA A 10 -15.55 -3.26 3.57
CA ALA A 10 -16.13 -4.59 3.81
C ALA A 10 -15.97 -5.57 2.62
N SER A 11 -15.47 -5.08 1.46
CA SER A 11 -15.32 -5.89 0.23
C SER A 11 -14.29 -7.02 0.33
N ASN A 12 -13.30 -6.92 1.21
CA ASN A 12 -12.34 -8.01 1.45
C ASN A 12 -12.96 -9.27 2.09
N TRP A 13 -14.19 -9.19 2.63
CA TRP A 13 -14.95 -10.36 3.09
C TRP A 13 -15.45 -11.24 1.94
N ARG A 14 -15.65 -10.70 0.74
CA ARG A 14 -16.15 -11.44 -0.42
C ARG A 14 -15.11 -12.37 -1.05
N TYR A 15 -13.84 -12.14 -0.77
CA TYR A 15 -12.76 -13.02 -1.25
C TYR A 15 -12.84 -14.44 -0.64
N TRP A 16 -13.33 -14.54 0.59
CA TRP A 16 -13.52 -15.82 1.28
C TRP A 16 -14.63 -16.69 0.68
N GLU A 17 -15.70 -16.10 0.14
CA GLU A 17 -16.86 -16.84 -0.36
C GLU A 17 -16.80 -17.19 -1.85
N ARG A 18 -15.97 -16.54 -2.67
CA ARG A 18 -15.93 -16.75 -4.13
C ARG A 18 -15.02 -17.87 -4.62
N SER A 19 -14.33 -18.60 -3.78
CA SER A 19 -13.43 -19.69 -4.18
C SER A 19 -14.12 -20.99 -4.66
N LYS A 20 -15.44 -20.95 -4.94
CA LYS A 20 -16.20 -22.08 -5.50
C LYS A 20 -16.85 -21.70 -6.82
N GLY A 21 -16.09 -21.71 -7.88
CA GLY A 21 -16.60 -21.55 -9.25
C GLY A 21 -16.26 -22.77 -10.14
N PRO A 22 -17.08 -23.08 -11.15
CA PRO A 22 -17.06 -24.37 -11.83
C PRO A 22 -15.98 -24.47 -12.92
N SER A 23 -15.48 -25.70 -13.09
CA SER A 23 -14.59 -26.13 -14.16
C SER A 23 -15.34 -26.17 -15.50
N MET A 24 -14.76 -25.64 -16.57
CA MET A 24 -15.18 -25.97 -17.94
C MET A 24 -13.99 -26.37 -18.80
N ASN A 25 -14.02 -27.60 -19.27
CA ASN A 25 -13.19 -28.18 -20.32
C ASN A 25 -13.58 -27.64 -21.71
N GLY A 26 -12.62 -27.45 -22.56
CA GLY A 26 -12.88 -27.19 -23.97
C GLY A 26 -11.62 -27.17 -24.83
N ASN A 27 -11.21 -28.36 -25.31
CA ASN A 27 -10.22 -28.55 -26.39
C ASN A 27 -10.69 -27.94 -27.71
N ARG A 28 -9.84 -27.18 -28.40
CA ARG A 28 -9.81 -27.13 -29.88
C ARG A 28 -8.41 -26.80 -30.39
N THR A 29 -7.86 -27.78 -31.07
CA THR A 29 -6.65 -27.76 -31.88
C THR A 29 -6.92 -27.05 -33.23
N PHE A 30 -6.04 -26.13 -33.63
CA PHE A 30 -5.85 -25.77 -35.06
C PHE A 30 -4.38 -25.50 -35.30
N ALA A 31 -3.85 -26.26 -36.26
CA ALA A 31 -2.54 -26.09 -36.89
C ALA A 31 -2.69 -25.19 -38.12
N LEU A 32 -1.68 -24.34 -38.42
CA LEU A 32 -1.18 -24.14 -39.79
C LEU A 32 -0.13 -23.02 -39.91
N LEU A 33 0.95 -23.43 -40.49
CA LEU A 33 1.88 -22.87 -41.50
C LEU A 33 2.83 -21.71 -41.12
N PHE A 34 4.12 -22.08 -41.23
CA PHE A 34 5.31 -21.23 -41.31
C PHE A 34 5.41 -20.52 -42.66
N ILE A 35 5.69 -19.22 -42.66
CA ILE A 35 6.42 -18.53 -43.73
C ILE A 35 7.47 -17.64 -43.08
N PHE A 36 8.73 -17.91 -43.43
CA PHE A 36 9.90 -17.09 -43.08
C PHE A 36 9.92 -15.82 -43.93
N PHE A 37 10.04 -14.67 -43.27
CA PHE A 37 10.64 -13.46 -43.86
C PHE A 37 11.63 -12.88 -42.90
N LEU A 38 12.94 -12.95 -43.24
CA LEU A 38 14.00 -12.16 -42.66
C LEU A 38 13.92 -10.75 -43.24
N ALA A 39 13.60 -9.77 -42.44
CA ALA A 39 13.93 -8.37 -42.70
C ALA A 39 14.24 -7.73 -41.34
N GLY A 40 15.50 -7.33 -41.16
CA GLY A 40 15.96 -6.60 -39.98
C GLY A 40 15.26 -5.27 -39.88
N SER A 41 14.78 -4.99 -38.69
CA SER A 41 14.36 -3.64 -38.27
C SER A 41 14.59 -3.48 -36.79
N LEU A 42 15.42 -2.51 -36.48
CA LEU A 42 15.45 -1.81 -35.20
C LEU A 42 14.10 -1.12 -35.05
N PHE A 43 13.14 -1.74 -34.38
CA PHE A 43 11.86 -1.11 -34.05
C PHE A 43 11.31 -1.61 -32.72
N ASP A 44 11.06 -0.64 -31.85
CA ASP A 44 10.09 -0.59 -30.78
C ASP A 44 10.03 -1.72 -29.74
N THR A 45 10.74 -1.51 -28.66
CA THR A 45 10.52 -2.22 -27.40
C THR A 45 9.16 -1.91 -26.76
N HIS A 46 8.47 -0.85 -27.16
CA HIS A 46 7.16 -0.45 -26.62
C HIS A 46 5.97 -1.29 -27.14
N ALA A 47 6.10 -1.95 -28.28
CA ALA A 47 4.99 -2.74 -28.86
C ALA A 47 4.84 -4.15 -28.27
N GLN A 48 5.81 -4.62 -27.46
CA GLN A 48 5.82 -6.00 -26.93
C GLN A 48 5.06 -6.19 -25.60
N ASP A 49 4.66 -5.12 -24.92
CA ASP A 49 4.06 -5.20 -23.58
C ASP A 49 2.53 -5.18 -23.54
N VAL A 50 1.88 -4.95 -24.68
CA VAL A 50 0.41 -5.01 -24.76
C VAL A 50 -0.05 -6.45 -24.52
N GLY A 51 -0.69 -6.69 -23.34
CA GLY A 51 -1.22 -8.00 -22.94
C GLY A 51 -0.38 -8.78 -21.93
N LYS A 52 0.82 -8.30 -21.56
CA LYS A 52 1.59 -8.89 -20.46
C LYS A 52 1.00 -8.50 -19.09
N THR A 53 0.93 -9.49 -18.18
CA THR A 53 0.62 -9.26 -16.77
C THR A 53 1.80 -8.57 -16.06
N LEU A 54 1.57 -8.02 -14.85
CA LEU A 54 2.66 -7.48 -14.02
C LEU A 54 3.73 -8.55 -13.72
N ALA A 55 3.31 -9.80 -13.48
CA ALA A 55 4.24 -10.91 -13.28
C ALA A 55 5.16 -11.12 -14.51
N GLU A 56 4.58 -11.12 -15.71
CA GLU A 56 5.35 -11.29 -16.96
C GLU A 56 6.29 -10.09 -17.23
N ARG A 57 5.88 -8.87 -16.87
CA ARG A 57 6.75 -7.68 -16.95
C ARG A 57 7.94 -7.76 -15.99
N LEU A 58 7.74 -8.36 -14.82
CA LEU A 58 8.80 -8.65 -13.84
C LEU A 58 9.67 -9.86 -14.22
N GLY A 59 9.40 -10.53 -15.34
CA GLY A 59 10.15 -11.71 -15.80
C GLY A 59 9.74 -13.03 -15.15
N PHE A 60 8.60 -13.07 -14.47
CA PHE A 60 8.02 -14.28 -13.90
C PHE A 60 6.97 -14.91 -14.83
N PRO A 61 6.67 -16.20 -14.68
CA PRO A 61 5.54 -16.83 -15.36
C PRO A 61 4.21 -16.12 -15.00
N ARG A 62 3.25 -16.16 -15.93
CA ARG A 62 1.92 -15.56 -15.77
C ARG A 62 1.16 -16.06 -14.54
N ASP A 63 1.39 -17.30 -14.14
CA ASP A 63 0.79 -17.97 -13.00
C ASP A 63 1.59 -17.82 -11.70
N ALA A 64 2.66 -17.04 -11.70
CA ALA A 64 3.46 -16.78 -10.51
C ALA A 64 2.66 -16.03 -9.44
N LYS A 65 2.88 -16.42 -8.18
CA LYS A 65 2.34 -15.75 -6.99
C LYS A 65 3.40 -14.81 -6.44
N LEU A 66 3.19 -13.51 -6.64
CA LEU A 66 4.10 -12.46 -6.23
C LEU A 66 3.49 -11.68 -5.06
N LEU A 67 4.30 -11.36 -4.06
CA LEU A 67 3.83 -10.74 -2.83
C LEU A 67 4.70 -9.55 -2.44
N ILE A 68 4.04 -8.44 -2.14
CA ILE A 68 4.59 -7.32 -1.38
C ILE A 68 4.05 -7.44 0.04
N VAL A 69 4.93 -7.50 1.04
CA VAL A 69 4.56 -7.40 2.46
C VAL A 69 4.89 -5.99 2.90
N HIS A 70 3.86 -5.17 2.99
CA HIS A 70 3.97 -3.73 3.14
C HIS A 70 3.59 -3.27 4.54
N ALA A 71 4.51 -2.57 5.22
CA ALA A 71 4.30 -2.03 6.56
C ALA A 71 3.90 -0.55 6.49
N ASP A 72 2.66 -0.25 6.87
CA ASP A 72 2.12 1.11 6.95
C ASP A 72 2.57 1.87 8.23
N ASP A 73 2.29 3.16 8.26
CA ASP A 73 2.39 4.07 9.41
C ASP A 73 3.82 4.34 9.93
N VAL A 74 4.87 4.13 9.13
CA VAL A 74 6.25 4.38 9.57
C VAL A 74 6.46 5.86 9.83
N GLY A 75 7.11 6.20 10.93
CA GLY A 75 7.29 7.59 11.38
C GLY A 75 6.27 8.06 12.42
N VAL A 76 5.22 7.27 12.69
CA VAL A 76 4.21 7.65 13.69
C VAL A 76 4.79 7.63 15.11
N THR A 77 5.52 6.57 15.49
CA THR A 77 6.22 6.42 16.79
C THR A 77 7.60 5.78 16.60
N HIS A 78 8.49 5.91 17.58
CA HIS A 78 9.75 5.17 17.60
C HIS A 78 9.51 3.65 17.59
N SER A 79 8.52 3.19 18.35
CA SER A 79 8.14 1.77 18.41
C SER A 79 7.76 1.18 17.05
N VAL A 80 7.09 1.97 16.18
CA VAL A 80 6.78 1.57 14.79
C VAL A 80 8.05 1.56 13.96
N ASN A 81 8.88 2.61 14.03
CA ASN A 81 10.14 2.69 13.28
C ASN A 81 11.05 1.50 13.60
N ALA A 82 11.29 1.25 14.89
CA ALA A 82 12.17 0.17 15.34
C ALA A 82 11.66 -1.22 14.91
N ALA A 83 10.34 -1.45 15.00
CA ALA A 83 9.75 -2.71 14.55
C ALA A 83 9.82 -2.86 13.03
N THR A 84 9.55 -1.79 12.27
CA THR A 84 9.62 -1.82 10.79
C THR A 84 11.05 -2.08 10.31
N ILE A 85 12.04 -1.39 10.86
CA ILE A 85 13.46 -1.62 10.55
C ILE A 85 13.81 -3.10 10.77
N LYS A 86 13.48 -3.65 11.93
CA LYS A 86 13.75 -5.05 12.25
C LYS A 86 12.98 -6.03 11.35
N ALA A 87 11.77 -5.68 10.94
CA ALA A 87 10.99 -6.49 10.00
C ALA A 87 11.60 -6.49 8.59
N LEU A 88 12.05 -5.34 8.09
CA LEU A 88 12.80 -5.21 6.82
C LEU A 88 14.12 -5.99 6.86
N ASP A 89 14.88 -5.90 7.97
CA ASP A 89 16.13 -6.65 8.16
C ASP A 89 15.93 -8.16 8.15
N SER A 90 14.73 -8.65 8.49
CA SER A 90 14.40 -10.09 8.40
C SER A 90 14.34 -10.60 6.95
N GLY A 91 14.16 -9.69 5.98
CA GLY A 91 13.94 -9.98 4.58
C GLY A 91 12.58 -10.64 4.28
N LEU A 92 11.62 -10.56 5.23
CA LEU A 92 10.27 -11.11 5.09
C LEU A 92 9.21 -10.03 4.91
N VAL A 93 9.43 -8.84 5.48
CA VAL A 93 8.75 -7.60 5.13
C VAL A 93 9.66 -6.87 4.15
N ASN A 94 9.15 -6.46 3.01
CA ASN A 94 9.98 -6.01 1.91
C ASN A 94 9.57 -4.65 1.33
N SER A 95 8.56 -4.02 1.91
CA SER A 95 8.13 -2.66 1.60
C SER A 95 7.57 -1.97 2.85
N ALA A 96 7.62 -0.65 2.89
CA ALA A 96 7.02 0.15 3.95
C ALA A 96 6.71 1.57 3.46
N SER A 97 5.77 2.28 4.12
CA SER A 97 5.46 3.67 3.78
C SER A 97 5.50 4.62 4.98
N ILE A 98 6.02 5.83 4.72
CA ILE A 98 6.41 6.81 5.74
C ILE A 98 5.38 7.93 5.85
N MET A 99 4.88 8.18 7.06
CA MET A 99 4.02 9.31 7.44
C MET A 99 4.85 10.57 7.73
N VAL A 100 5.06 11.40 6.72
CA VAL A 100 5.89 12.61 6.81
C VAL A 100 5.42 13.64 7.85
N PRO A 101 4.11 13.84 8.10
CA PRO A 101 3.63 14.76 9.14
C PRO A 101 3.89 14.30 10.58
N CYS A 102 4.23 13.03 10.78
CA CYS A 102 4.32 12.45 12.12
C CYS A 102 5.63 12.78 12.85
N PRO A 103 5.59 12.80 14.21
CA PRO A 103 6.72 13.28 15.03
C PRO A 103 8.03 12.49 14.85
N TRP A 104 7.96 11.20 14.57
CA TRP A 104 9.14 10.34 14.41
C TRP A 104 9.62 10.17 12.97
N PHE A 105 9.06 10.99 12.05
CA PHE A 105 9.52 11.05 10.66
C PHE A 105 11.03 11.32 10.53
N PRO A 106 11.67 12.24 11.30
CA PRO A 106 13.10 12.50 11.14
C PRO A 106 13.98 11.27 11.35
N GLU A 107 13.63 10.39 12.31
CA GLU A 107 14.39 9.17 12.58
C GLU A 107 14.36 8.21 11.38
N ILE A 108 13.17 7.94 10.85
CA ILE A 108 13.07 7.03 9.70
C ILE A 108 13.58 7.65 8.40
N ALA A 109 13.53 8.98 8.27
CA ALA A 109 14.12 9.66 7.12
C ALA A 109 15.65 9.49 7.08
N ASP A 110 16.33 9.62 8.24
CA ASP A 110 17.77 9.36 8.34
C ASP A 110 18.11 7.91 8.03
N TYR A 111 17.29 6.96 8.51
CA TYR A 111 17.48 5.55 8.19
C TYR A 111 17.27 5.26 6.70
N ALA A 112 16.19 5.75 6.10
CA ALA A 112 15.89 5.57 4.67
C ALA A 112 16.96 6.19 3.77
N LYS A 113 17.49 7.36 4.15
CA LYS A 113 18.62 8.01 3.47
C LYS A 113 19.90 7.17 3.50
N ALA A 114 20.17 6.51 4.63
CA ALA A 114 21.33 5.63 4.80
C ALA A 114 21.16 4.27 4.09
N HIS A 115 19.93 3.86 3.78
CA HIS A 115 19.58 2.58 3.18
C HIS A 115 18.74 2.78 1.89
N PRO A 116 19.30 3.42 0.84
CA PRO A 116 18.56 3.82 -0.37
C PRO A 116 18.02 2.63 -1.19
N ASP A 117 18.49 1.43 -0.93
CA ASP A 117 18.05 0.21 -1.62
C ASP A 117 16.79 -0.41 -1.00
N LEU A 118 16.40 -0.01 0.21
CA LEU A 118 15.15 -0.45 0.81
C LEU A 118 13.94 0.22 0.11
N ASP A 119 12.81 -0.48 0.13
CA ASP A 119 11.59 -0.07 -0.56
C ASP A 119 10.71 0.77 0.39
N PHE A 120 11.02 2.06 0.49
CA PHE A 120 10.22 3.02 1.26
C PHE A 120 9.35 3.87 0.34
N GLY A 121 8.03 3.82 0.53
CA GLY A 121 7.06 4.74 -0.04
C GLY A 121 6.72 5.90 0.90
N LEU A 122 5.77 6.73 0.50
CA LEU A 122 5.19 7.79 1.34
C LEU A 122 3.72 7.46 1.62
N HIS A 123 3.38 7.35 2.90
CA HIS A 123 2.04 7.19 3.43
C HIS A 123 1.37 8.55 3.54
N LEU A 124 0.78 9.02 2.41
CA LEU A 124 0.19 10.34 2.30
C LEU A 124 -0.93 10.52 3.31
N THR A 125 -0.78 11.47 4.21
CA THR A 125 -1.55 11.57 5.44
C THR A 125 -2.36 12.85 5.48
N LEU A 126 -3.68 12.74 5.67
CA LEU A 126 -4.62 13.87 5.79
C LEU A 126 -5.52 13.78 7.04
N THR A 127 -5.28 12.80 7.91
CA THR A 127 -6.04 12.57 9.14
C THR A 127 -5.12 12.41 10.34
N SER A 128 -5.62 12.67 11.54
CA SER A 128 -4.92 12.45 12.80
C SER A 128 -5.91 11.86 13.81
N GLU A 129 -6.10 10.54 13.71
CA GLU A 129 -7.19 9.80 14.36
C GLU A 129 -6.97 9.46 15.85
N ARG A 130 -5.81 9.80 16.41
CA ARG A 130 -5.51 9.56 17.83
C ARG A 130 -6.09 10.66 18.70
N VAL A 131 -6.50 10.35 19.92
CA VAL A 131 -7.07 11.34 20.84
C VAL A 131 -5.99 12.20 21.48
N TYR A 132 -4.90 11.58 21.93
CA TYR A 132 -3.85 12.24 22.70
C TYR A 132 -2.53 12.41 21.95
N TYR A 133 -2.36 11.68 20.87
CA TYR A 133 -1.15 11.71 20.05
C TYR A 133 -1.52 12.22 18.65
N ARG A 134 -1.44 13.53 18.47
CA ARG A 134 -1.95 14.25 17.30
C ARG A 134 -0.82 14.84 16.47
N TRP A 135 -1.06 14.93 15.16
CA TRP A 135 -0.17 15.59 14.21
C TRP A 135 -0.98 16.50 13.28
N GLY A 136 -0.29 17.50 12.74
CA GLY A 136 -0.87 18.48 11.81
C GLY A 136 -0.16 18.46 10.45
N PRO A 137 -0.53 19.37 9.55
CA PRO A 137 0.00 19.43 8.19
C PRO A 137 1.49 19.83 8.17
N VAL A 138 2.16 19.43 7.09
CA VAL A 138 3.49 19.89 6.72
C VAL A 138 3.43 21.31 6.14
N ALA A 139 2.42 21.58 5.32
CA ALA A 139 2.12 22.92 4.83
C ALA A 139 1.69 23.86 5.97
N SER A 140 1.83 25.17 5.76
CA SER A 140 1.32 26.15 6.73
C SER A 140 -0.20 26.02 6.86
N LYS A 141 -0.71 25.89 8.10
CA LYS A 141 -2.13 25.62 8.41
C LYS A 141 -3.10 26.68 7.84
N ASP A 142 -2.64 27.90 7.66
CA ASP A 142 -3.43 28.97 7.04
C ASP A 142 -3.66 28.76 5.53
N LYS A 143 -2.83 27.94 4.88
CA LYS A 143 -2.97 27.58 3.47
C LYS A 143 -3.76 26.30 3.24
N VAL A 144 -4.02 25.53 4.30
CA VAL A 144 -4.71 24.23 4.27
C VAL A 144 -5.79 24.15 5.34
N SER A 145 -6.52 25.24 5.50
CA SER A 145 -7.48 25.43 6.59
C SER A 145 -8.65 24.43 6.59
N SER A 146 -9.03 23.89 5.43
CA SER A 146 -10.06 22.84 5.36
C SER A 146 -9.59 21.48 5.87
N LEU A 147 -8.27 21.28 6.02
CA LEU A 147 -7.68 20.01 6.45
C LEU A 147 -7.47 19.92 7.95
N VAL A 148 -7.65 21.03 8.69
CA VAL A 148 -7.29 21.09 10.12
C VAL A 148 -8.48 21.51 11.00
N ASP A 149 -8.44 21.01 12.24
CA ASP A 149 -9.34 21.44 13.29
C ASP A 149 -8.93 22.78 13.91
N GLU A 150 -9.69 23.28 14.88
CA GLU A 150 -9.43 24.54 15.58
C GLU A 150 -8.08 24.59 16.31
N ASN A 151 -7.50 23.42 16.63
CA ASN A 151 -6.20 23.30 17.28
C ASN A 151 -5.03 23.20 16.28
N GLY A 152 -5.35 23.13 14.97
CA GLY A 152 -4.36 23.04 13.90
C GLY A 152 -3.81 21.63 13.66
N TYR A 153 -4.47 20.60 14.16
CA TYR A 153 -4.23 19.21 13.81
C TYR A 153 -5.09 18.78 12.62
N PHE A 154 -4.69 17.80 11.86
CA PHE A 154 -5.59 17.15 10.91
C PHE A 154 -6.87 16.66 11.59
N HIS A 155 -7.98 16.64 10.88
CA HIS A 155 -9.25 16.18 11.43
C HIS A 155 -9.14 14.75 11.97
N HIS A 156 -9.72 14.55 13.17
CA HIS A 156 -9.77 13.24 13.82
C HIS A 156 -10.74 12.29 13.09
N ASP A 157 -11.88 12.82 12.68
CA ASP A 157 -12.88 12.11 11.90
C ASP A 157 -13.10 12.83 10.57
N TRP A 158 -12.71 12.19 9.50
CA TRP A 158 -12.83 12.73 8.15
C TRP A 158 -14.30 12.99 7.77
N ASN A 159 -15.23 12.12 8.23
CA ASN A 159 -16.63 12.25 7.91
C ASN A 159 -17.31 13.43 8.62
N ALA A 160 -16.75 13.87 9.74
CA ALA A 160 -17.17 15.04 10.47
C ALA A 160 -16.43 16.33 10.04
N ALA A 161 -15.44 16.21 9.16
CA ALA A 161 -14.70 17.36 8.63
C ALA A 161 -15.60 18.26 7.79
N PRO A 162 -15.33 19.58 7.71
CA PRO A 162 -15.96 20.45 6.73
C PRO A 162 -15.62 19.98 5.31
N LYS A 163 -16.27 20.59 4.31
CA LYS A 163 -15.97 20.24 2.91
C LYS A 163 -14.47 20.44 2.62
N ILE A 164 -13.78 19.35 2.38
CA ILE A 164 -12.36 19.34 2.04
C ILE A 164 -12.13 20.00 0.69
N ASN A 165 -11.14 20.88 0.61
CA ASN A 165 -10.75 21.58 -0.60
C ASN A 165 -9.66 20.81 -1.34
N PRO A 166 -9.89 20.27 -2.56
CA PRO A 166 -8.89 19.51 -3.31
C PRO A 166 -7.60 20.29 -3.61
N HIS A 167 -7.67 21.63 -3.76
CA HIS A 167 -6.48 22.45 -3.92
C HIS A 167 -5.61 22.49 -2.65
N GLU A 168 -6.24 22.55 -1.47
CA GLU A 168 -5.52 22.47 -0.20
C GLU A 168 -4.92 21.07 0.03
N VAL A 169 -5.62 20.03 -0.41
CA VAL A 169 -5.08 18.66 -0.43
C VAL A 169 -3.81 18.59 -1.29
N GLU A 170 -3.84 19.16 -2.50
CA GLU A 170 -2.66 19.19 -3.37
C GLU A 170 -1.47 19.92 -2.73
N LEU A 171 -1.72 21.08 -2.11
CA LEU A 171 -0.69 21.84 -1.40
C LEU A 171 -0.04 21.03 -0.28
N GLU A 172 -0.86 20.32 0.51
CA GLU A 172 -0.37 19.50 1.62
C GLU A 172 0.39 18.27 1.13
N LEU A 173 -0.16 17.53 0.19
CA LEU A 173 0.50 16.32 -0.33
C LEU A 173 1.84 16.64 -0.99
N ARG A 174 1.90 17.75 -1.74
CA ARG A 174 3.15 18.26 -2.31
C ARG A 174 4.15 18.60 -1.22
N ALA A 175 3.72 19.26 -0.15
CA ALA A 175 4.60 19.60 0.96
C ALA A 175 5.15 18.36 1.68
N GLN A 176 4.35 17.30 1.80
CA GLN A 176 4.81 16.01 2.35
C GLN A 176 5.88 15.38 1.45
N ILE A 177 5.64 15.30 0.13
CA ILE A 177 6.58 14.71 -0.83
C ILE A 177 7.89 15.54 -0.85
N ASP A 178 7.80 16.86 -0.98
CA ASP A 178 8.97 17.75 -1.02
C ASP A 178 9.81 17.67 0.27
N ARG A 179 9.14 17.59 1.44
CA ARG A 179 9.84 17.42 2.73
C ARG A 179 10.59 16.10 2.80
N ALA A 180 9.99 15.01 2.31
CA ALA A 180 10.66 13.72 2.25
C ALA A 180 11.94 13.79 1.40
N TYR A 181 11.85 14.35 0.20
CA TYR A 181 13.02 14.54 -0.67
C TYR A 181 14.07 15.46 -0.04
N ALA A 182 13.67 16.57 0.59
CA ALA A 182 14.56 17.50 1.26
C ALA A 182 15.34 16.83 2.42
N MET A 183 14.74 15.85 3.11
CA MET A 183 15.40 15.06 4.14
C MET A 183 16.19 13.85 3.60
N GLY A 184 16.25 13.68 2.28
CA GLY A 184 17.06 12.66 1.64
C GLY A 184 16.35 11.34 1.39
N VAL A 185 15.08 11.21 1.72
CA VAL A 185 14.26 10.04 1.35
C VAL A 185 14.09 10.01 -0.17
N ARG A 186 14.16 8.81 -0.75
CA ARG A 186 13.89 8.58 -2.18
C ARG A 186 12.73 7.60 -2.29
N PRO A 187 11.48 8.11 -2.28
CA PRO A 187 10.30 7.23 -2.27
C PRO A 187 10.26 6.32 -3.50
N THR A 188 9.74 5.12 -3.31
CA THR A 188 9.52 4.15 -4.39
C THR A 188 8.09 4.14 -4.89
N HIS A 189 7.15 4.59 -4.07
CA HIS A 189 5.71 4.66 -4.37
C HIS A 189 5.01 5.63 -3.41
N LEU A 190 3.74 5.87 -3.70
CA LEU A 190 2.80 6.62 -2.86
C LEU A 190 1.63 5.71 -2.48
N ASP A 191 1.16 5.85 -1.26
CA ASP A 191 -0.09 5.25 -0.79
C ASP A 191 -0.89 6.24 0.08
N SER A 192 -1.96 5.83 0.73
CA SER A 192 -2.85 6.74 1.44
C SER A 192 -3.23 6.23 2.82
N HIS A 193 -2.82 6.96 3.86
CA HIS A 193 -3.27 6.70 5.22
C HIS A 193 -4.79 6.62 5.30
N GLN A 194 -5.30 5.51 5.88
CA GLN A 194 -6.72 5.21 5.98
C GLN A 194 -7.47 5.24 4.62
N TYR A 195 -6.78 5.05 3.49
CA TYR A 195 -7.34 5.04 2.13
C TYR A 195 -8.13 6.33 1.75
N ARG A 196 -7.90 7.45 2.45
CA ARG A 196 -8.71 8.68 2.30
C ARG A 196 -8.66 9.28 0.90
N LEU A 197 -7.55 9.11 0.18
CA LEU A 197 -7.40 9.61 -1.19
C LEU A 197 -8.11 8.74 -2.23
N TYR A 198 -8.55 7.54 -1.86
CA TYR A 198 -9.21 6.59 -2.75
C TYR A 198 -10.72 6.53 -2.53
N GLU A 199 -11.19 6.67 -1.30
CA GLU A 199 -12.59 6.51 -0.93
C GLU A 199 -13.44 7.80 -1.01
N ASN A 200 -12.79 8.97 -0.96
CA ASN A 200 -13.51 10.24 -0.79
C ASN A 200 -13.76 10.99 -2.10
N GLY A 201 -13.80 10.26 -3.21
CA GLY A 201 -14.23 10.76 -4.50
C GLY A 201 -13.11 10.97 -5.50
N LYS A 202 -13.54 11.10 -6.75
CA LYS A 202 -12.67 11.22 -7.93
C LYS A 202 -11.70 12.38 -7.83
N ASP A 203 -12.17 13.55 -7.32
CA ASP A 203 -11.37 14.77 -7.28
C ASP A 203 -10.09 14.59 -6.44
N LEU A 204 -10.17 13.88 -5.29
CA LEU A 204 -9.01 13.63 -4.43
C LEU A 204 -8.08 12.58 -5.04
N PHE A 205 -8.64 11.57 -5.69
CA PHE A 205 -7.85 10.58 -6.40
C PHE A 205 -7.07 11.19 -7.57
N GLU A 206 -7.69 12.08 -8.34
CA GLU A 206 -7.02 12.80 -9.43
C GLU A 206 -5.90 13.73 -8.93
N VAL A 207 -6.01 14.28 -7.72
CA VAL A 207 -4.91 15.04 -7.10
C VAL A 207 -3.71 14.14 -6.88
N VAL A 208 -3.89 12.96 -6.27
CA VAL A 208 -2.75 12.07 -6.01
C VAL A 208 -2.13 11.52 -7.29
N LEU A 209 -2.94 11.17 -8.31
CA LEU A 209 -2.43 10.72 -9.60
C LEU A 209 -1.58 11.78 -10.30
N ARG A 210 -2.05 13.04 -10.30
CA ARG A 210 -1.32 14.15 -10.90
C ARG A 210 0.03 14.35 -10.23
N LEU A 211 0.09 14.32 -8.88
CA LEU A 211 1.35 14.41 -8.14
C LEU A 211 2.24 13.20 -8.42
N ALA A 212 1.68 12.00 -8.44
CA ALA A 212 2.42 10.77 -8.75
C ALA A 212 3.11 10.85 -10.12
N HIS A 213 2.38 11.28 -11.15
CA HIS A 213 2.94 11.48 -12.50
C HIS A 213 4.02 12.57 -12.51
N GLU A 214 3.82 13.68 -11.80
CA GLU A 214 4.81 14.78 -11.70
C GLU A 214 6.11 14.30 -11.04
N TYR A 215 6.01 13.57 -9.91
CA TYR A 215 7.17 13.05 -9.20
C TYR A 215 7.68 11.71 -9.76
N LYS A 216 7.01 11.15 -10.76
CA LYS A 216 7.33 9.85 -11.40
C LYS A 216 7.34 8.69 -10.39
N LEU A 217 6.35 8.67 -9.52
CA LEU A 217 6.15 7.65 -8.51
C LEU A 217 4.87 6.85 -8.81
N PRO A 218 4.88 5.53 -8.73
CA PRO A 218 3.63 4.75 -8.77
C PRO A 218 2.78 5.04 -7.53
N VAL A 219 1.47 4.84 -7.68
CA VAL A 219 0.50 4.90 -6.57
C VAL A 219 0.02 3.48 -6.28
N PHE A 220 -0.11 3.13 -5.01
CA PHE A 220 -0.74 1.88 -4.61
C PHE A 220 -2.21 1.87 -5.01
N ILE A 221 -2.55 1.07 -5.99
CA ILE A 221 -3.91 0.85 -6.50
C ILE A 221 -4.07 -0.64 -6.74
N ALA A 222 -5.17 -1.22 -6.28
CA ALA A 222 -5.50 -2.61 -6.49
C ALA A 222 -6.80 -2.77 -7.29
N ARG A 223 -6.80 -3.73 -8.19
CA ARG A 223 -7.94 -4.08 -9.05
C ARG A 223 -9.18 -4.46 -8.25
N ASP A 224 -8.98 -5.04 -7.08
CA ASP A 224 -10.04 -5.42 -6.14
C ASP A 224 -10.95 -4.25 -5.71
N TRP A 225 -10.47 -2.99 -5.84
CA TRP A 225 -11.21 -1.78 -5.44
C TRP A 225 -12.13 -1.23 -6.52
N PHE A 226 -11.96 -1.62 -7.78
CA PHE A 226 -12.67 -1.03 -8.92
C PHE A 226 -14.18 -1.27 -8.88
N ALA A 227 -14.61 -2.41 -8.30
CA ALA A 227 -16.03 -2.73 -8.17
C ALA A 227 -16.78 -1.74 -7.24
N ASP A 228 -16.12 -1.29 -6.18
CA ASP A 228 -16.70 -0.37 -5.20
C ASP A 228 -16.40 1.10 -5.57
N HIS A 229 -15.31 1.36 -6.31
CA HIS A 229 -14.85 2.68 -6.71
C HIS A 229 -14.49 2.73 -8.22
N PRO A 230 -15.47 2.66 -9.13
CA PRO A 230 -15.21 2.56 -10.57
C PRO A 230 -14.49 3.78 -11.17
N TYR A 231 -14.52 4.93 -10.49
CA TYR A 231 -13.75 6.11 -10.92
C TYR A 231 -12.24 5.90 -10.81
N LEU A 232 -11.76 5.00 -9.94
CA LEU A 232 -10.34 4.67 -9.88
C LEU A 232 -9.86 4.15 -11.24
N GLU A 233 -10.51 3.12 -11.78
CA GLU A 233 -10.14 2.55 -13.08
C GLU A 233 -10.24 3.58 -14.22
N SER A 234 -11.33 4.37 -14.26
CA SER A 234 -11.56 5.35 -15.33
C SER A 234 -10.60 6.55 -15.32
N SER A 235 -9.86 6.77 -14.23
CA SER A 235 -8.87 7.85 -14.11
C SER A 235 -7.45 7.41 -14.48
N LEU A 236 -7.21 6.10 -14.63
CA LEU A 236 -5.88 5.53 -14.88
C LEU A 236 -5.47 5.63 -16.35
N THR A 237 -4.18 5.63 -16.57
CA THR A 237 -3.51 5.50 -17.86
C THR A 237 -2.78 4.17 -17.97
N PRO A 238 -2.37 3.73 -19.17
CA PRO A 238 -1.56 2.52 -19.34
C PRO A 238 -0.19 2.55 -18.63
N ALA A 239 0.29 3.74 -18.22
CA ALA A 239 1.54 3.91 -17.49
C ALA A 239 1.37 3.68 -15.98
N ASP A 240 0.15 3.64 -15.47
CA ASP A 240 -0.11 3.44 -14.05
C ASP A 240 -0.02 1.95 -13.68
N ILE A 241 0.62 1.69 -12.54
CA ILE A 241 0.74 0.33 -11.99
C ILE A 241 -0.52 0.01 -11.21
N VAL A 242 -1.17 -1.10 -11.56
CA VAL A 242 -2.34 -1.61 -10.84
C VAL A 242 -2.03 -3.02 -10.36
N LEU A 243 -1.95 -3.21 -9.04
CA LEU A 243 -1.78 -4.52 -8.45
C LEU A 243 -3.01 -5.40 -8.71
N ASP A 244 -2.80 -6.71 -8.79
CA ASP A 244 -3.90 -7.64 -9.04
C ASP A 244 -4.79 -7.77 -7.80
N HIS A 245 -4.19 -7.84 -6.60
CA HIS A 245 -4.90 -8.08 -5.34
C HIS A 245 -4.32 -7.29 -4.17
N THR A 246 -5.13 -7.11 -3.12
CA THR A 246 -4.70 -6.62 -1.82
C THR A 246 -5.32 -7.44 -0.68
N VAL A 247 -4.59 -7.57 0.41
CA VAL A 247 -5.07 -8.24 1.63
C VAL A 247 -4.74 -7.40 2.85
N THR A 248 -5.76 -7.08 3.61
CA THR A 248 -5.64 -6.41 4.92
C THR A 248 -6.50 -7.17 5.93
N ILE A 249 -5.98 -7.38 7.13
CA ILE A 249 -6.76 -8.03 8.18
C ILE A 249 -7.86 -7.11 8.69
N ALA A 250 -9.10 -7.63 8.74
CA ALA A 250 -10.24 -6.84 9.18
C ALA A 250 -10.33 -6.76 10.72
N PRO A 251 -10.84 -5.64 11.28
CA PRO A 251 -11.06 -5.50 12.73
C PRO A 251 -11.94 -6.59 13.37
N ALA A 252 -12.79 -7.22 12.58
CA ALA A 252 -13.67 -8.30 13.03
C ALA A 252 -12.96 -9.64 13.25
N VAL A 253 -11.71 -9.80 12.77
CA VAL A 253 -10.92 -11.02 12.99
C VAL A 253 -10.45 -11.05 14.45
N PRO A 254 -10.89 -12.03 15.25
CA PRO A 254 -10.50 -12.08 16.64
C PRO A 254 -9.00 -12.44 16.81
N PRO A 255 -8.37 -11.99 17.88
CA PRO A 255 -6.93 -12.16 18.10
C PRO A 255 -6.39 -13.58 17.97
N GLU A 256 -7.14 -14.55 18.44
CA GLU A 256 -6.77 -15.98 18.36
C GLU A 256 -6.84 -16.56 16.95
N LYS A 257 -7.49 -15.84 16.02
CA LYS A 257 -7.59 -16.22 14.60
C LYS A 257 -6.58 -15.50 13.70
N TRP A 258 -5.73 -14.63 14.25
CA TRP A 258 -4.81 -13.79 13.52
C TRP A 258 -3.89 -14.57 12.58
N SER A 259 -3.15 -15.50 13.15
CA SER A 259 -2.24 -16.36 12.39
C SER A 259 -2.98 -17.24 11.38
N GLU A 260 -4.16 -17.78 11.74
CA GLU A 260 -4.98 -18.58 10.83
C GLU A 260 -5.49 -17.78 9.63
N PHE A 261 -5.87 -16.50 9.84
CA PHE A 261 -6.26 -15.60 8.76
C PHE A 261 -5.14 -15.46 7.72
N TYR A 262 -3.94 -15.07 8.13
CA TYR A 262 -2.83 -14.90 7.21
C TYR A 262 -2.37 -16.20 6.55
N LYS A 263 -2.34 -17.32 7.30
CA LYS A 263 -2.03 -18.64 6.73
C LYS A 263 -3.01 -19.02 5.64
N THR A 264 -4.28 -18.73 5.85
CA THR A 264 -5.33 -19.03 4.87
C THR A 264 -5.22 -18.12 3.65
N ALA A 265 -4.97 -16.82 3.85
CA ALA A 265 -4.76 -15.89 2.76
C ALA A 265 -3.56 -16.30 1.88
N LEU A 266 -2.42 -16.70 2.49
CA LEU A 266 -1.25 -17.18 1.77
C LEU A 266 -1.51 -18.47 0.97
N LYS A 267 -2.22 -19.44 1.56
CA LYS A 267 -2.57 -20.68 0.86
C LYS A 267 -3.47 -20.45 -0.35
N ASN A 268 -4.35 -19.44 -0.25
CA ASN A 268 -5.33 -19.11 -1.28
C ASN A 268 -4.86 -17.97 -2.21
N LEU A 269 -3.60 -17.52 -2.08
CA LEU A 269 -3.05 -16.45 -2.91
C LEU A 269 -3.20 -16.81 -4.39
N GLN A 270 -3.79 -15.89 -5.16
CA GLN A 270 -3.99 -16.07 -6.59
C GLN A 270 -2.74 -15.67 -7.38
N PRO A 271 -2.58 -16.14 -8.63
CA PRO A 271 -1.56 -15.62 -9.53
C PRO A 271 -1.63 -14.11 -9.70
N GLY A 272 -0.48 -13.47 -9.90
CA GLY A 272 -0.34 -12.02 -10.03
C GLY A 272 0.41 -11.41 -8.85
N VAL A 273 0.36 -10.09 -8.74
CA VAL A 273 1.00 -9.32 -7.65
C VAL A 273 -0.05 -8.97 -6.60
N THR A 274 0.16 -9.48 -5.39
CA THR A 274 -0.67 -9.15 -4.21
C THR A 274 0.12 -8.29 -3.24
N GLU A 275 -0.52 -7.29 -2.63
CA GLU A 275 0.04 -6.57 -1.49
C GLU A 275 -0.68 -6.96 -0.20
N PHE A 276 0.09 -7.39 0.80
CA PHE A 276 -0.38 -7.52 2.18
C PHE A 276 -0.06 -6.26 2.93
N VAL A 277 -1.09 -5.51 3.30
CA VAL A 277 -0.99 -4.30 4.12
C VAL A 277 -0.99 -4.70 5.59
N ILE A 278 0.13 -4.45 6.27
CA ILE A 278 0.33 -4.79 7.68
C ILE A 278 0.74 -3.56 8.49
N HIS A 279 0.54 -3.64 9.80
CA HIS A 279 0.90 -2.56 10.70
C HIS A 279 1.76 -3.12 11.82
N VAL A 280 3.06 -2.87 11.78
CA VAL A 280 3.99 -3.42 12.77
C VAL A 280 4.39 -2.39 13.82
N ALA A 281 4.49 -2.81 15.08
CA ALA A 281 5.13 -2.05 16.16
C ALA A 281 5.51 -2.98 17.31
N PHE A 282 6.46 -2.54 18.14
CA PHE A 282 6.62 -3.15 19.46
C PHE A 282 5.55 -2.64 20.42
N ALA A 283 4.94 -3.56 21.19
CA ALA A 283 3.90 -3.22 22.19
C ALA A 283 4.54 -2.72 23.48
N ASP A 284 5.43 -1.74 23.38
CA ASP A 284 6.09 -1.07 24.49
C ASP A 284 5.23 0.06 25.09
N ASP A 285 5.77 0.79 26.06
CA ASP A 285 5.03 1.82 26.76
C ASP A 285 4.73 3.05 25.90
N GLU A 286 5.61 3.37 24.92
CA GLU A 286 5.33 4.44 23.94
C GLU A 286 4.12 4.09 23.08
N MET A 287 4.12 2.90 22.48
CA MET A 287 3.03 2.50 21.59
C MET A 287 1.70 2.33 22.35
N LYS A 288 1.74 1.77 23.57
CA LYS A 288 0.56 1.70 24.46
C LYS A 288 0.02 3.09 24.80
N ALA A 289 0.89 4.05 25.09
CA ALA A 289 0.50 5.42 25.39
C ALA A 289 -0.09 6.13 24.15
N ALA A 290 0.54 5.98 22.97
CA ALA A 290 0.09 6.59 21.74
C ALA A 290 -1.26 6.01 21.22
N THR A 291 -1.61 4.78 21.63
CA THR A 291 -2.82 4.07 21.19
C THR A 291 -3.75 3.64 22.33
N ARG A 292 -3.65 4.28 23.49
CA ARG A 292 -4.35 3.88 24.74
C ARG A 292 -5.88 3.85 24.62
N GLU A 293 -6.44 4.57 23.65
CA GLU A 293 -7.89 4.66 23.43
C GLU A 293 -8.40 3.64 22.37
N ARG A 294 -7.51 2.80 21.84
CA ARG A 294 -7.84 1.88 20.75
C ARG A 294 -7.17 0.53 20.90
N ASP A 295 -7.96 -0.53 20.76
CA ASP A 295 -7.44 -1.90 20.61
C ASP A 295 -7.12 -2.20 19.13
N THR A 296 -7.99 -1.76 18.21
CA THR A 296 -7.80 -1.92 16.77
C THR A 296 -6.69 -1.02 16.27
N TRP A 297 -5.72 -1.58 15.56
CA TRP A 297 -4.45 -0.95 15.15
C TRP A 297 -3.65 -0.33 16.31
N GLY A 298 -3.96 -0.77 17.54
CA GLY A 298 -3.22 -0.40 18.74
C GLY A 298 -1.95 -1.25 18.94
N ALA A 299 -1.32 -1.08 20.11
CA ALA A 299 -0.03 -1.70 20.43
C ALA A 299 -0.03 -3.24 20.23
N THR A 300 -1.03 -3.92 20.79
CA THR A 300 -1.10 -5.40 20.73
C THR A 300 -1.43 -5.89 19.32
N TRP A 301 -2.23 -5.16 18.56
CA TRP A 301 -2.51 -5.44 17.15
C TRP A 301 -1.22 -5.47 16.34
N ARG A 302 -0.45 -4.40 16.43
CA ARG A 302 0.80 -4.21 15.68
C ARG A 302 1.89 -5.19 16.06
N GLN A 303 1.95 -5.58 17.34
CA GLN A 303 2.87 -6.62 17.79
C GLN A 303 2.55 -7.98 17.15
N ARG A 304 1.27 -8.33 17.00
CA ARG A 304 0.86 -9.58 16.33
C ARG A 304 1.29 -9.63 14.87
N ASP A 305 1.13 -8.51 14.15
CA ASP A 305 1.61 -8.43 12.76
C ASP A 305 3.13 -8.61 12.73
N PHE A 306 3.87 -7.90 13.59
CA PHE A 306 5.32 -8.05 13.70
C PHE A 306 5.72 -9.52 13.97
N ASP A 307 5.10 -10.14 14.97
CA ASP A 307 5.44 -11.51 15.38
C ASP A 307 5.18 -12.51 14.25
N PHE A 308 4.07 -12.39 13.54
CA PHE A 308 3.73 -13.29 12.44
C PHE A 308 4.65 -13.09 11.23
N PHE A 309 4.78 -11.85 10.73
CA PHE A 309 5.50 -11.57 9.49
C PHE A 309 7.02 -11.65 9.61
N THR A 310 7.57 -11.69 10.83
CA THR A 310 9.01 -11.95 11.06
C THR A 310 9.31 -13.39 11.48
N SER A 311 8.30 -14.26 11.55
CA SER A 311 8.41 -15.62 12.08
C SER A 311 9.05 -16.61 11.08
N PRO A 312 9.70 -17.67 11.60
CA PRO A 312 10.12 -18.81 10.78
C PRO A 312 8.94 -19.50 10.06
N GLU A 313 7.75 -19.49 10.67
CA GLU A 313 6.54 -20.06 10.09
C GLU A 313 6.12 -19.33 8.81
N PHE A 314 6.12 -18.00 8.83
CA PHE A 314 5.83 -17.20 7.65
C PHE A 314 6.82 -17.48 6.51
N ARG A 315 8.13 -17.56 6.82
CA ARG A 315 9.16 -17.94 5.84
C ARG A 315 8.90 -19.32 5.21
N GLN A 316 8.52 -20.29 6.02
CA GLN A 316 8.19 -21.63 5.51
C GLN A 316 6.94 -21.62 4.61
N LEU A 317 5.93 -20.83 4.96
CA LEU A 317 4.72 -20.68 4.14
C LEU A 317 5.02 -20.09 2.76
N LEU A 318 5.85 -19.05 2.68
CA LEU A 318 6.29 -18.49 1.39
C LEU A 318 6.95 -19.56 0.50
N GLN A 319 7.83 -20.37 1.09
CA GLN A 319 8.53 -21.45 0.38
C GLN A 319 7.53 -22.56 -0.06
N GLN A 320 6.70 -23.03 0.84
CA GLN A 320 5.72 -24.11 0.58
C GLN A 320 4.70 -23.75 -0.49
N GLN A 321 4.29 -22.47 -0.54
CA GLN A 321 3.33 -21.95 -1.52
C GLN A 321 3.99 -21.42 -2.79
N ASN A 322 5.34 -21.52 -2.90
CA ASN A 322 6.14 -20.96 -4.00
C ASN A 322 5.85 -19.48 -4.25
N ILE A 323 5.64 -18.69 -3.18
CA ILE A 323 5.41 -17.26 -3.25
C ILE A 323 6.77 -16.54 -3.34
N LYS A 324 6.90 -15.58 -4.25
CA LYS A 324 8.09 -14.73 -4.41
C LYS A 324 7.80 -13.33 -3.91
N LEU A 325 8.71 -12.78 -3.11
CA LEU A 325 8.64 -11.40 -2.68
C LEU A 325 9.13 -10.50 -3.81
N VAL A 326 8.40 -9.42 -4.08
CA VAL A 326 8.71 -8.36 -5.04
C VAL A 326 8.45 -7.00 -4.42
N THR A 327 9.06 -5.94 -4.94
CA THR A 327 8.99 -4.58 -4.38
C THR A 327 8.37 -3.60 -5.36
N TRP A 328 7.87 -2.46 -4.87
CA TRP A 328 7.42 -1.35 -5.70
C TRP A 328 8.53 -0.81 -6.60
N ARG A 329 9.77 -0.81 -6.11
CA ARG A 329 10.95 -0.43 -6.90
C ARG A 329 11.14 -1.33 -8.12
N GLU A 330 10.95 -2.65 -7.97
CA GLU A 330 11.02 -3.60 -9.09
C GLU A 330 9.87 -3.40 -10.06
N LEU A 331 8.65 -3.19 -9.56
CA LEU A 331 7.48 -2.88 -10.38
C LEU A 331 7.68 -1.59 -11.21
N ALA A 332 8.14 -0.52 -10.57
CA ALA A 332 8.40 0.75 -11.26
C ALA A 332 9.44 0.59 -12.37
N ARG A 333 10.52 -0.17 -12.14
CA ARG A 333 11.52 -0.46 -13.17
C ARG A 333 10.94 -1.27 -14.33
N ALA A 334 10.10 -2.25 -14.05
CA ALA A 334 9.54 -3.14 -15.06
C ALA A 334 8.47 -2.46 -15.95
N VAL A 335 7.82 -1.41 -15.46
CA VAL A 335 6.76 -0.69 -16.22
C VAL A 335 7.31 0.50 -17.00
N HIS A 336 8.41 1.12 -16.53
CA HIS A 336 8.99 2.31 -17.16
C HIS A 336 10.23 2.02 -18.03
N GLN A 337 10.55 0.74 -18.26
CA GLN A 337 11.53 0.29 -19.28
C GLN A 337 10.88 0.18 -20.65
#